data_db914e27647b9d6fdd49136c680702e8
#
_entry.id   db914e27647b9d6fdd49136c680702e8
#
_cell.length_a   1.000
_cell.length_b   1.000
_cell.length_c   1.000
_cell.angle_alpha   90.00
_cell.angle_beta   90.00
_cell.angle_gamma   90.00
#
_symmetry.space_group_name_H-M   'P 1'
#
loop_
_entity.id
_entity.type
_entity.pdbx_description
1 polymer ?
#
loop_
_entity_poly.entity_id
_entity_poly.type
_entity_poly.pdbx_seq_one_letter_code
_entity_poly.pdbx_strand_id
1 'polypeptide(L)'
;MEKISFETFKRPNGHDEFLEWLETLPKKDSAKLLRTIEETEKNGMLVAQRLKWVKKLDTKLYELRSKVGSNIQRAIYFHVDNGRYVITHGFTKKTEKT
;
A
#
# COMPACT_ATOMS: atom_id res chain seq x y z
N MET A 1 0.17 -20.75 -9.42
CA MET A 1 0.67 -19.57 -8.69
C MET A 1 -0.30 -18.42 -8.85
N GLU A 2 -0.81 -17.91 -7.75
CA GLU A 2 -1.77 -16.83 -7.80
C GLU A 2 -1.08 -15.52 -8.18
N LYS A 3 -1.58 -14.90 -9.23
CA LYS A 3 -1.06 -13.61 -9.67
C LYS A 3 -1.89 -12.51 -9.02
N ILE A 4 -1.22 -11.64 -8.28
CA ILE A 4 -1.90 -10.52 -7.63
C ILE A 4 -1.58 -9.22 -8.34
N SER A 5 -2.52 -8.29 -8.31
CA SER A 5 -2.34 -6.97 -8.89
C SER A 5 -3.00 -5.92 -8.01
N PHE A 6 -2.37 -4.75 -7.95
CA PHE A 6 -2.91 -3.61 -7.23
C PHE A 6 -3.40 -2.57 -8.22
N GLU A 7 -4.59 -2.04 -7.96
CA GLU A 7 -5.16 -0.94 -8.71
C GLU A 7 -5.46 0.17 -7.73
N THR A 8 -5.58 1.39 -8.20
CA THR A 8 -5.99 2.51 -7.35
C THR A 8 -7.46 2.82 -7.61
N PHE A 9 -8.14 3.31 -6.58
CA PHE A 9 -9.54 3.68 -6.71
C PHE A 9 -9.66 5.11 -7.26
N LYS A 10 -10.32 5.25 -8.40
CA LYS A 10 -10.59 6.54 -8.99
C LYS A 10 -12.04 6.91 -8.73
N ARG A 11 -12.26 8.08 -8.15
CA ARG A 11 -13.60 8.57 -7.88
C ARG A 11 -14.31 8.96 -9.19
N PRO A 12 -15.65 9.02 -9.19
CA PRO A 12 -16.37 9.43 -10.40
C PRO A 12 -15.96 10.79 -10.96
N ASN A 13 -15.50 11.71 -10.09
CA ASN A 13 -15.01 13.01 -10.50
C ASN A 13 -13.60 12.99 -11.10
N GLY A 14 -13.00 11.81 -11.24
CA GLY A 14 -11.67 11.66 -11.82
C GLY A 14 -10.52 11.74 -10.84
N HIS A 15 -10.78 12.03 -9.58
CA HIS A 15 -9.72 12.12 -8.56
C HIS A 15 -9.32 10.76 -8.04
N ASP A 16 -8.01 10.53 -7.96
CA ASP A 16 -7.43 9.35 -7.35
C ASP A 16 -6.74 9.79 -6.06
N GLU A 17 -7.39 9.52 -4.95
CA GLU A 17 -6.93 10.01 -3.66
C GLU A 17 -5.55 9.47 -3.28
N PHE A 18 -5.27 8.21 -3.59
CA PHE A 18 -3.98 7.61 -3.29
C PHE A 18 -2.86 8.25 -4.11
N LEU A 19 -3.06 8.40 -5.41
CA LEU A 19 -2.04 8.98 -6.28
C LEU A 19 -1.79 10.46 -5.95
N GLU A 20 -2.84 11.20 -5.63
CA GLU A 20 -2.70 12.59 -5.22
C GLU A 20 -1.90 12.72 -3.93
N TRP A 21 -2.18 11.87 -2.95
CA TRP A 21 -1.43 11.84 -1.71
C TRP A 21 0.03 11.46 -1.96
N LEU A 22 0.24 10.46 -2.82
CA LEU A 22 1.58 9.97 -3.13
C LEU A 22 2.48 11.08 -3.68
N GLU A 23 1.92 11.99 -4.47
CA GLU A 23 2.65 13.14 -5.02
C GLU A 23 3.09 14.14 -3.95
N THR A 24 2.45 14.13 -2.79
CA THR A 24 2.82 15.04 -1.70
C THR A 24 4.01 14.53 -0.88
N LEU A 25 4.41 13.27 -1.08
CA LEU A 25 5.47 12.67 -0.27
C LEU A 25 6.86 13.03 -0.78
N PRO A 26 7.87 13.02 0.11
CA PRO A 26 9.25 13.09 -0.33
C PRO A 26 9.53 11.98 -1.34
N LYS A 27 10.37 12.28 -2.30
CA LYS A 27 10.64 11.36 -3.42
C LYS A 27 11.09 9.97 -2.98
N LYS A 28 11.94 9.90 -1.96
CA LYS A 28 12.42 8.62 -1.44
C LYS A 28 11.30 7.79 -0.82
N ASP A 29 10.36 8.46 -0.16
CA ASP A 29 9.25 7.81 0.51
C ASP A 29 8.27 7.22 -0.49
N SER A 30 7.90 8.00 -1.52
CA SER A 30 6.99 7.52 -2.55
C SER A 30 7.62 6.40 -3.37
N ALA A 31 8.91 6.53 -3.71
CA ALA A 31 9.61 5.51 -4.48
C ALA A 31 9.66 4.19 -3.73
N LYS A 32 9.93 4.24 -2.42
CA LYS A 32 9.99 3.02 -1.61
C LYS A 32 8.62 2.37 -1.47
N LEU A 33 7.57 3.17 -1.31
CA LEU A 33 6.21 2.63 -1.21
C LEU A 33 5.81 1.93 -2.51
N LEU A 34 6.06 2.58 -3.65
CA LEU A 34 5.76 1.97 -4.95
C LEU A 34 6.54 0.69 -5.17
N ARG A 35 7.80 0.68 -4.76
CA ARG A 35 8.62 -0.53 -4.86
C ARG A 35 8.08 -1.66 -4.00
N THR A 36 7.59 -1.33 -2.79
CA THR A 36 7.00 -2.33 -1.90
C THR A 36 5.73 -2.91 -2.53
N ILE A 37 4.94 -2.09 -3.21
CA ILE A 37 3.76 -2.55 -3.94
C ILE A 37 4.19 -3.53 -5.04
N GLU A 38 5.19 -3.16 -5.84
CA GLU A 38 5.71 -4.03 -6.91
C GLU A 38 6.23 -5.36 -6.35
N GLU A 39 6.99 -5.32 -5.27
CA GLU A 39 7.54 -6.52 -4.66
C GLU A 39 6.45 -7.41 -4.10
N THR A 40 5.38 -6.82 -3.59
CA THR A 40 4.23 -7.59 -3.10
C THR A 40 3.53 -8.29 -4.26
N GLU A 41 3.37 -7.60 -5.40
CA GLU A 41 2.78 -8.22 -6.59
C GLU A 41 3.64 -9.39 -7.10
N LYS A 42 4.94 -9.22 -7.02
CA LYS A 42 5.90 -10.21 -7.51
C LYS A 42 5.97 -11.44 -6.63
N ASN A 43 5.98 -11.25 -5.32
CA ASN A 43 6.24 -12.32 -4.35
C ASN A 43 4.99 -12.93 -3.73
N GLY A 44 3.86 -12.24 -3.82
CA GLY A 44 2.59 -12.73 -3.31
C GLY A 44 2.31 -12.29 -1.88
N MET A 45 1.05 -12.43 -1.49
CA MET A 45 0.57 -11.97 -0.19
C MET A 45 1.21 -12.70 0.99
N LEU A 46 1.44 -14.00 0.88
CA LEU A 46 2.05 -14.76 1.97
C LEU A 46 3.44 -14.27 2.32
N VAL A 47 4.26 -14.03 1.29
CA VAL A 47 5.61 -13.50 1.49
C VAL A 47 5.54 -12.11 2.08
N ALA A 48 4.66 -11.26 1.54
CA ALA A 48 4.51 -9.90 2.03
C ALA A 48 4.09 -9.86 3.51
N GLN A 49 3.21 -10.76 3.92
CA GLN A 49 2.81 -10.87 5.33
C GLN A 49 3.97 -11.31 6.22
N ARG A 50 4.74 -12.29 5.77
CA ARG A 50 5.92 -12.76 6.51
C ARG A 50 6.95 -11.66 6.70
N LEU A 51 7.17 -10.86 5.66
CA LEU A 51 8.13 -9.78 5.70
C LEU A 51 7.56 -8.51 6.34
N LYS A 52 6.31 -8.56 6.75
CA LYS A 52 5.61 -7.45 7.41
C LYS A 52 5.45 -6.21 6.52
N TRP A 53 5.43 -6.43 5.21
CA TRP A 53 5.10 -5.37 4.26
C TRP A 53 3.60 -5.09 4.29
N VAL A 54 2.79 -6.11 4.57
CA VAL A 54 1.34 -5.97 4.65
C VAL A 54 0.82 -6.49 5.98
N LYS A 55 -0.28 -5.90 6.42
CA LYS A 55 -0.95 -6.26 7.65
C LYS A 55 -2.45 -6.32 7.39
N LYS A 56 -3.09 -7.37 7.89
CA LYS A 56 -4.54 -7.48 7.80
C LYS A 56 -5.17 -6.63 8.91
N LEU A 57 -6.07 -5.74 8.53
CA LEU A 57 -6.76 -4.86 9.48
C LEU A 57 -8.13 -5.39 9.84
N ASP A 58 -8.81 -6.02 8.87
CA ASP A 58 -10.14 -6.57 9.04
C ASP A 58 -10.36 -7.58 7.93
N THR A 59 -11.53 -8.21 7.88
CA THR A 59 -11.88 -9.11 6.78
C THR A 59 -11.80 -8.34 5.47
N LYS A 60 -10.92 -8.73 4.56
CA LYS A 60 -10.71 -8.10 3.26
C LYS A 60 -10.11 -6.69 3.29
N LEU A 61 -9.77 -6.17 4.47
CA LEU A 61 -9.15 -4.86 4.58
C LEU A 61 -7.71 -5.01 5.04
N TYR A 62 -6.79 -4.38 4.33
CA TYR A 62 -5.36 -4.55 4.55
C TYR A 62 -4.62 -3.22 4.50
N GLU A 63 -3.42 -3.24 5.04
CA GLU A 63 -2.51 -2.12 5.02
C GLU A 63 -1.17 -2.59 4.44
N LEU A 64 -0.65 -1.83 3.49
CA LEU A 64 0.69 -2.05 2.97
C LEU A 64 1.53 -0.87 3.46
N ARG A 65 2.74 -1.15 3.94
CA ARG A 65 3.55 -0.10 4.55
C ARG A 65 5.00 -0.16 4.14
N SER A 66 5.62 1.01 4.12
CA SER A 66 7.05 1.16 3.89
C SER A 66 7.58 2.21 4.83
N LYS A 67 8.86 2.10 5.16
CA LYS A 67 9.48 3.00 6.13
C LYS A 67 10.75 3.63 5.55
N VAL A 68 10.85 4.94 5.68
CA VAL A 68 12.06 5.68 5.35
C VAL A 68 12.35 6.61 6.53
N GLY A 69 13.45 6.38 7.24
CA GLY A 69 13.73 7.12 8.46
C GLY A 69 12.66 6.87 9.50
N SER A 70 12.05 7.93 10.01
CA SER A 70 10.96 7.82 10.99
C SER A 70 9.58 7.87 10.34
N ASN A 71 9.52 8.02 9.03
CA ASN A 71 8.24 8.10 8.32
C ASN A 71 7.77 6.71 7.89
N ILE A 72 6.57 6.34 8.30
CA ILE A 72 5.94 5.10 7.86
C ILE A 72 4.81 5.48 6.92
N GLN A 73 4.96 5.12 5.66
CA GLN A 73 3.92 5.36 4.66
C GLN A 73 2.98 4.16 4.65
N ARG A 74 1.69 4.40 4.69
CA ARG A 74 0.68 3.35 4.76
C ARG A 74 -0.31 3.51 3.62
N ALA A 75 -0.53 2.43 2.89
CA ALA A 75 -1.53 2.37 1.82
C ALA A 75 -2.62 1.41 2.26
N ILE A 76 -3.86 1.89 2.30
CA ILE A 76 -4.99 1.08 2.70
C ILE A 76 -5.62 0.48 1.45
N TYR A 77 -5.80 -0.83 1.45
CA TYR A 77 -6.36 -1.51 0.30
C TYR A 77 -7.28 -2.65 0.73
N PHE A 78 -8.12 -3.08 -0.18
CA PHE A 78 -9.01 -4.21 0.09
C PHE A 78 -8.97 -5.20 -1.07
N HIS A 79 -9.31 -6.43 -0.75
CA HIS A 79 -9.35 -7.54 -1.71
C HIS A 79 -10.69 -7.51 -2.42
N VAL A 80 -10.67 -7.49 -3.75
CA VAL A 80 -11.88 -7.48 -4.56
C VAL A 80 -12.22 -8.89 -5.02
N ASP A 81 -11.34 -9.49 -5.81
CA ASP A 81 -11.52 -10.87 -6.29
C ASP A 81 -10.23 -11.38 -6.91
N ASN A 82 -10.13 -12.69 -7.09
CA ASN A 82 -9.09 -13.38 -7.88
C ASN A 82 -7.72 -12.66 -7.94
N GLY A 83 -7.19 -12.27 -6.79
CA GLY A 83 -5.89 -11.61 -6.75
C GLY A 83 -5.90 -10.13 -7.09
N ARG A 84 -7.08 -9.51 -7.23
CA ARG A 84 -7.21 -8.07 -7.44
C ARG A 84 -7.39 -7.35 -6.12
N TYR A 85 -6.58 -6.33 -5.93
CA TYR A 85 -6.61 -5.49 -4.73
C TYR A 85 -6.70 -4.03 -5.13
N VAL A 86 -7.51 -3.25 -4.41
CA VAL A 86 -7.74 -1.84 -4.73
C VAL A 86 -7.27 -0.98 -3.58
N ILE A 87 -6.34 -0.08 -3.88
CA ILE A 87 -5.81 0.88 -2.91
C ILE A 87 -6.72 2.10 -2.92
N THR A 88 -7.27 2.45 -1.76
CA THR A 88 -8.22 3.56 -1.65
C THR A 88 -7.56 4.86 -1.26
N HIS A 89 -6.65 4.81 -0.29
CA HIS A 89 -5.98 6.01 0.19
C HIS A 89 -4.72 5.65 0.94
N GLY A 90 -3.94 6.66 1.30
CA GLY A 90 -2.74 6.47 2.07
C GLY A 90 -2.57 7.57 3.09
N PHE A 91 -1.70 7.34 4.05
CA PHE A 91 -1.34 8.35 5.04
C PHE A 91 0.03 8.04 5.61
N THR A 92 0.65 9.06 6.19
CA THR A 92 1.97 8.96 6.81
C THR A 92 1.80 8.91 8.32
N LYS A 93 2.48 7.96 8.95
CA LYS A 93 2.55 7.89 10.40
C LYS A 93 4.02 7.91 10.80
N LYS A 94 4.39 8.81 11.71
CA LYS A 94 5.76 8.85 12.21
C LYS A 94 5.93 7.89 13.37
N THR A 95 7.11 7.27 13.45
CA THR A 95 7.43 6.42 14.60
C THR A 95 7.50 7.28 15.85
N GLU A 96 6.79 6.88 16.89
CA GLU A 96 6.89 7.57 18.16
C GLU A 96 8.14 7.10 18.90
N LYS A 97 8.86 8.06 19.45
CA LYS A 97 9.94 7.74 20.34
C LYS A 97 9.38 7.64 21.75
N THR A 98 9.54 6.51 22.33
CA THR A 98 9.24 6.34 23.73
C THR A 98 10.46 6.70 24.57
#